data_e86c1225c761085442ca96c4f3955ae0
#
_entry.id   e86c1225c761085442ca96c4f3955ae0
#
_cell.length_a   1.000
_cell.length_b   1.000
_cell.length_c   1.000
_cell.angle_alpha   90.00
_cell.angle_beta   90.00
_cell.angle_gamma   90.00
#
_symmetry.space_group_name_H-M   'P 1'
#
loop_
_entity.id
_entity.type
_entity.pdbx_description
1 polymer ?
#
loop_
_entity_poly.entity_id
_entity_poly.type
_entity_poly.pdbx_seq_one_letter_code
_entity_poly.pdbx_strand_id
1 'polypeptide(L)'
;MGKKIFSFDIILQPEFSSNALVLIQEALRISNQYRIDEIFKSKLITVNAKKIRSSNGQWWKADGGLEAIKNPDFIIVIGGNLPVQKKSKKLFS
;
A
#
# COMPACT_ATOMS: atom_id res chain seq x y z
N MET A 1 3.85 10.72 28.94
CA MET A 1 2.77 10.16 28.17
C MET A 1 3.27 9.53 26.91
N GLY A 2 2.77 8.35 26.59
CA GLY A 2 3.17 7.64 25.40
C GLY A 2 2.64 8.29 24.13
N LYS A 3 3.29 8.02 23.02
CA LYS A 3 2.83 8.47 21.72
C LYS A 3 1.69 7.58 21.24
N LYS A 4 0.75 8.16 20.54
CA LYS A 4 -0.33 7.42 19.91
C LYS A 4 0.14 6.95 18.52
N ILE A 5 0.01 5.66 18.27
CA ILE A 5 0.47 5.06 17.02
C ILE A 5 -0.73 4.73 16.16
N PHE A 6 -0.72 5.24 14.92
CA PHE A 6 -1.70 4.90 13.91
C PHE A 6 -1.05 4.00 12.88
N SER A 7 -1.68 2.89 12.60
CA SER A 7 -1.15 1.91 11.65
C SER A 7 -1.94 1.95 10.34
N PHE A 8 -1.18 1.89 9.26
CA PHE A 8 -1.72 1.89 7.89
C PHE A 8 -1.24 0.63 7.20
N ASP A 9 -2.16 -0.20 6.77
CA ASP A 9 -1.83 -1.34 5.93
C ASP A 9 -2.13 -0.97 4.48
N ILE A 10 -1.09 -0.96 3.65
CA ILE A 10 -1.20 -0.58 2.25
C ILE A 10 -1.16 -1.84 1.41
N ILE A 11 -2.28 -2.19 0.81
CA ILE A 11 -2.41 -3.39 -0.01
C ILE A 11 -2.10 -3.02 -1.45
N LEU A 12 -1.09 -3.68 -2.01
CA LEU A 12 -0.64 -3.44 -3.37
C LEU A 12 -1.17 -4.53 -4.29
N GLN A 13 -1.85 -4.12 -5.35
CA GLN A 13 -2.29 -5.03 -6.41
C GLN A 13 -1.28 -4.99 -7.56
N PRO A 14 -1.19 -6.08 -8.35
CA PRO A 14 -0.26 -6.10 -9.49
C PRO A 14 -0.43 -4.89 -10.39
N GLU A 15 0.69 -4.35 -10.86
CA GLU A 15 0.72 -3.16 -11.72
C GLU A 15 0.19 -1.90 -11.02
N PHE A 16 0.34 -1.82 -9.71
CA PHE A 16 -0.12 -0.66 -8.95
C PHE A 16 0.69 0.59 -9.32
N SER A 17 0.11 1.75 -9.00
CA SER A 17 0.78 3.03 -9.25
C SER A 17 1.85 3.28 -8.19
N SER A 18 3.12 3.30 -8.62
CA SER A 18 4.21 3.63 -7.71
C SER A 18 4.14 5.08 -7.23
N ASN A 19 3.64 5.99 -8.09
CA ASN A 19 3.48 7.38 -7.67
C ASN A 19 2.49 7.51 -6.52
N ALA A 20 1.37 6.78 -6.58
CA ALA A 20 0.40 6.81 -5.50
C ALA A 20 1.01 6.32 -4.20
N LEU A 21 1.79 5.22 -4.26
CA LEU A 21 2.44 4.68 -3.08
C LEU A 21 3.44 5.67 -2.49
N VAL A 22 4.29 6.26 -3.33
CA VAL A 22 5.30 7.20 -2.86
C VAL A 22 4.65 8.43 -2.24
N LEU A 23 3.57 8.93 -2.83
CA LEU A 23 2.87 10.09 -2.26
C LEU A 23 2.31 9.78 -0.88
N ILE A 24 1.74 8.59 -0.69
CA ILE A 24 1.22 8.17 0.61
C ILE A 24 2.36 8.05 1.62
N GLN A 25 3.44 7.39 1.24
CA GLN A 25 4.59 7.20 2.14
C GLN A 25 5.21 8.54 2.53
N GLU A 26 5.33 9.47 1.58
CA GLU A 26 5.87 10.79 1.85
C GLU A 26 4.96 11.60 2.76
N ALA A 27 3.64 11.52 2.55
CA ALA A 27 2.70 12.20 3.41
C ALA A 27 2.81 11.72 4.85
N LEU A 28 2.94 10.41 5.06
CA LEU A 28 3.09 9.84 6.39
C LEU A 28 4.44 10.25 7.02
N ARG A 29 5.51 10.24 6.24
CA ARG A 29 6.83 10.63 6.72
C ARG A 29 6.84 12.09 7.15
N ILE A 30 6.29 12.97 6.33
CA ILE A 30 6.24 14.40 6.63
C ILE A 30 5.38 14.64 7.86
N SER A 31 4.24 13.96 7.96
CA SER A 31 3.38 14.09 9.13
C SER A 31 4.12 13.72 10.40
N ASN A 32 4.93 12.65 10.36
CA ASN A 32 5.70 12.22 11.52
C ASN A 32 6.72 13.26 11.96
N GLN A 33 7.21 14.10 11.05
CA GLN A 33 8.18 15.15 11.39
C GLN A 33 7.56 16.27 12.23
N TYR A 34 6.27 16.50 12.05
CA TYR A 34 5.59 17.64 12.68
C TYR A 34 4.70 17.25 13.86
N ARG A 35 4.62 15.94 14.15
CA ARG A 35 3.81 15.45 15.26
C ARG A 35 4.69 15.05 16.41
N ILE A 36 4.26 15.37 17.61
CA ILE A 36 4.97 15.01 18.84
C ILE A 36 4.30 13.82 19.54
N ASP A 37 2.97 13.81 19.52
CA ASP A 37 2.17 12.86 20.26
C ASP A 37 1.58 11.74 19.40
N GLU A 38 1.77 11.80 18.09
CA GLU A 38 1.24 10.80 17.18
C GLU A 38 2.33 10.32 16.24
N ILE A 39 2.29 9.04 15.92
CA ILE A 39 3.21 8.43 14.95
C ILE A 39 2.38 7.62 13.96
N PHE A 40 2.66 7.81 12.68
CA PHE A 40 2.03 7.05 11.61
C PHE A 40 3.01 5.99 11.13
N LYS A 41 2.59 4.73 11.18
CA LYS A 41 3.39 3.61 10.70
C LYS A 41 2.64 2.92 9.56
N SER A 42 3.37 2.47 8.58
CA SER A 42 2.77 1.77 7.45
C SER A 42 3.52 0.48 7.16
N LYS A 43 2.83 -0.46 6.55
CA LYS A 43 3.45 -1.65 6.01
C LYS A 43 2.81 -1.99 4.68
N LEU A 44 3.59 -2.63 3.82
CA LEU A 44 3.16 -2.98 2.47
C LEU A 44 2.71 -4.43 2.47
N ILE A 45 1.49 -4.66 2.00
CA ILE A 45 0.87 -5.97 1.97
C ILE A 45 0.63 -6.38 0.52
N THR A 46 0.99 -7.60 0.18
CA THR A 46 0.58 -8.22 -1.07
C THR A 46 -0.19 -9.49 -0.75
N VAL A 47 -0.96 -9.99 -1.71
CA VAL A 47 -1.84 -11.13 -1.47
C VAL A 47 -1.08 -12.35 -0.94
N ASN A 48 0.11 -12.57 -1.48
CA ASN A 48 0.89 -13.78 -1.14
C ASN A 48 2.20 -13.47 -0.43
N ALA A 49 2.36 -12.27 0.10
CA ALA A 49 3.58 -11.81 0.79
C ALA A 49 4.82 -11.76 -0.11
N LYS A 50 4.66 -11.93 -1.42
CA LYS A 50 5.79 -11.88 -2.35
C LYS A 50 6.01 -10.46 -2.87
N LYS A 51 7.22 -10.21 -3.40
CA LYS A 51 7.48 -8.93 -4.05
C LYS A 51 6.50 -8.71 -5.20
N ILE A 52 6.27 -7.46 -5.53
CA ILE A 52 5.28 -7.09 -6.52
C ILE A 52 5.85 -5.99 -7.42
N ARG A 53 5.43 -5.99 -8.67
CA ARG A 53 5.89 -5.00 -9.64
C ARG A 53 4.85 -3.91 -9.84
N SER A 54 5.31 -2.66 -9.81
CA SER A 54 4.46 -1.52 -10.09
C SER A 54 4.28 -1.32 -11.59
N SER A 55 3.38 -0.42 -11.97
CA SER A 55 3.06 -0.17 -13.38
C SER A 55 4.24 0.35 -14.18
N ASN A 56 5.22 0.98 -13.52
CA ASN A 56 6.42 1.46 -14.20
C ASN A 56 7.55 0.42 -14.20
N GLY A 57 7.27 -0.82 -13.80
CA GLY A 57 8.26 -1.89 -13.84
C GLY A 57 9.14 -2.02 -12.62
N GLN A 58 8.96 -1.18 -11.62
CA GLN A 58 9.78 -1.22 -10.41
C GLN A 58 9.28 -2.32 -9.47
N TRP A 59 10.21 -3.08 -8.88
CA TRP A 59 9.89 -4.12 -7.93
C TRP A 59 9.90 -3.58 -6.50
N TRP A 60 8.91 -4.00 -5.74
CA TRP A 60 8.75 -3.59 -4.34
C TRP A 60 8.65 -4.82 -3.46
N LYS A 61 9.32 -4.77 -2.31
CA LYS A 61 9.27 -5.83 -1.34
C LYS A 61 8.06 -5.66 -0.44
N ALA A 62 7.33 -6.75 -0.20
CA ALA A 62 6.19 -6.73 0.72
C ALA A 62 6.68 -6.96 2.15
N ASP A 63 5.99 -6.33 3.10
CA ASP A 63 6.23 -6.57 4.52
C ASP A 63 5.48 -7.82 4.99
N GLY A 64 4.42 -8.19 4.30
CA GLY A 64 3.67 -9.38 4.64
C GLY A 64 2.55 -9.63 3.65
N GLY A 65 1.82 -10.71 3.87
CA GLY A 65 0.63 -11.07 3.09
C GLY A 65 -0.64 -10.65 3.82
N LEU A 66 -1.77 -11.13 3.33
CA LEU A 66 -3.07 -10.75 3.90
C LEU A 66 -3.18 -11.16 5.36
N GLU A 67 -2.52 -12.24 5.76
CA GLU A 67 -2.53 -12.70 7.14
C GLU A 67 -1.81 -11.75 8.10
N ALA A 68 -1.03 -10.82 7.57
CA ALA A 68 -0.34 -9.83 8.38
C ALA A 68 -1.24 -8.64 8.75
N ILE A 69 -2.45 -8.60 8.21
CA ILE A 69 -3.41 -7.54 8.53
C ILE A 69 -4.06 -7.88 9.86
N LYS A 70 -3.75 -7.08 10.89
CA LYS A 70 -4.27 -7.31 12.24
C LYS A 70 -4.73 -6.00 12.83
N ASN A 71 -6.00 -5.70 12.69
CA ASN A 71 -6.64 -4.51 13.26
C ASN A 71 -5.88 -3.22 12.99
N PRO A 72 -5.55 -2.91 11.73
CA PRO A 72 -4.94 -1.61 11.43
C PRO A 72 -5.96 -0.50 11.65
N ASP A 73 -5.46 0.70 11.88
CA ASP A 73 -6.33 1.87 11.95
C ASP A 73 -6.88 2.21 10.56
N PHE A 74 -6.08 2.01 9.52
CA PHE A 74 -6.47 2.32 8.15
C PHE A 74 -5.98 1.25 7.20
N ILE A 75 -6.78 0.97 6.19
CA ILE A 75 -6.40 0.10 5.08
C ILE A 75 -6.51 0.91 3.80
N ILE A 76 -5.41 0.95 3.04
CA ILE A 76 -5.35 1.64 1.77
C ILE A 76 -5.07 0.60 0.70
N VAL A 77 -5.88 0.57 -0.35
CA VAL A 77 -5.66 -0.35 -1.48
C VAL A 77 -5.21 0.46 -2.68
N ILE A 78 -4.05 0.12 -3.22
CA ILE A 78 -3.57 0.74 -4.44
C ILE A 78 -3.73 -0.26 -5.57
N GLY A 79 -4.65 0.04 -6.46
CA GLY A 79 -4.95 -0.83 -7.58
C GLY A 79 -4.10 -0.55 -8.79
N GLY A 80 -4.22 -1.42 -9.78
CA GLY A 80 -3.58 -1.27 -11.07
C GLY A 80 -4.62 -1.20 -12.17
N ASN A 81 -4.23 -0.68 -13.30
CA ASN A 81 -5.13 -0.52 -14.44
C ASN A 81 -5.23 -1.77 -15.30
N LEU A 82 -4.13 -2.51 -15.39
CA LEU A 82 -4.04 -3.62 -16.31
C LEU A 82 -5.07 -4.73 -16.08
N PRO A 83 -5.31 -5.18 -14.82
CA PRO A 83 -6.33 -6.22 -14.59
C PRO A 83 -7.72 -5.80 -15.05
N VAL A 84 -8.06 -4.53 -14.85
CA VAL A 84 -9.37 -4.01 -15.28
C VAL A 84 -9.49 -4.05 -16.79
N GLN A 85 -8.45 -3.62 -17.50
CA GLN A 85 -8.46 -3.65 -18.96
C GLN A 85 -8.57 -5.06 -19.51
N LYS A 86 -7.85 -6.01 -18.91
CA LYS A 86 -7.93 -7.40 -19.33
C LYS A 86 -9.32 -7.98 -19.10
N LYS A 87 -9.93 -7.65 -17.98
CA LYS A 87 -11.30 -8.09 -17.70
C LYS A 87 -12.27 -7.53 -18.74
N SER A 88 -12.14 -6.25 -19.05
CA SER A 88 -13.00 -5.63 -20.04
C SER A 88 -12.88 -6.31 -21.38
N LYS A 89 -11.68 -6.62 -21.83
CA LYS A 89 -11.48 -7.31 -23.08
C LYS A 89 -12.13 -8.70 -23.06
N LYS A 90 -12.01 -9.42 -21.96
CA LYS A 90 -12.65 -10.73 -21.85
C LYS A 90 -14.15 -10.64 -21.86
N LEU A 91 -14.71 -9.63 -21.23
CA LEU A 91 -16.15 -9.45 -21.16
C LEU A 91 -16.74 -9.08 -22.50
N PHE A 92 -16.02 -8.34 -23.32
CA PHE A 92 -16.53 -7.82 -24.57
C PHE A 92 -15.98 -8.52 -25.80
N SER A 93 -15.12 -9.49 -25.61
CA SER A 93 -14.65 -10.31 -26.71
C SER A 93 -15.36 -11.65 -26.72
#